data_c17bdcc146a98a9a3518f18bcf09708f
#
_entry.id   c17bdcc146a98a9a3518f18bcf09708f
#
_cell.length_a   1.000
_cell.length_b   1.000
_cell.length_c   1.000
_cell.angle_alpha   90.00
_cell.angle_beta   90.00
_cell.angle_gamma   90.00
#
_symmetry.space_group_name_H-M   'P 1'
#
loop_
_entity.id
_entity.type
_entity.pdbx_description
1 polymer ?
#
loop_
_entity_poly.entity_id
_entity_poly.type
_entity_poly.pdbx_seq_one_letter_code
_entity_poly.pdbx_strand_id
1 'polypeptide(L)'
;VYYYPAKDLLFFQADIHGNLLIRQRMQVIRALLEREDEITVVTSIDGCMDYLAPLEKIEKQLIHFRNDSTLDMDKLTAALVHMGYERVGQVEMPGQFSIRGGIIDIYSLTEENPWRIELWGDEIDSIRSFDAQSQRSLENLDDVTIYPAAEQPMEKNGVSFLDYFKETETLFFLDELNHLEENAKAVQEEFQQSCENRKEKGEISLSGDW
;
A
#
# COMPACT_ATOMS: atom_id res chain seq x y z
N VAL A 1 7.48 15.40 -5.45
CA VAL A 1 8.12 15.10 -4.16
C VAL A 1 7.19 14.24 -3.35
N TYR A 2 7.69 13.10 -2.88
CA TYR A 2 6.95 12.10 -2.10
C TYR A 2 7.53 12.03 -0.69
N TYR A 3 6.67 11.75 0.29
CA TYR A 3 7.08 11.45 1.65
C TYR A 3 6.84 9.97 1.96
N TYR A 4 7.89 9.27 2.40
CA TYR A 4 7.81 7.88 2.84
C TYR A 4 7.96 7.82 4.36
N PRO A 5 6.85 7.76 5.12
CA PRO A 5 6.87 7.78 6.58
C PRO A 5 7.32 6.43 7.16
N ALA A 6 7.86 6.47 8.39
CA ALA A 6 8.01 5.28 9.23
C ALA A 6 6.64 4.67 9.57
N LYS A 7 6.61 3.37 9.85
CA LYS A 7 5.46 2.73 10.49
C LYS A 7 5.46 3.11 11.96
N ASP A 8 4.34 3.63 12.44
CA ASP A 8 4.18 3.84 13.88
C ASP A 8 3.79 2.52 14.53
N LEU A 9 4.70 1.92 15.29
CA LEU A 9 4.50 0.66 16.00
C LEU A 9 3.40 0.73 17.07
N LEU A 10 3.01 1.94 17.47
CA LEU A 10 2.01 2.17 18.51
C LEU A 10 0.57 2.30 17.99
N PHE A 11 0.38 2.55 16.69
CA PHE A 11 -0.94 2.86 16.10
C PHE A 11 -1.62 1.68 15.39
N PHE A 12 -1.29 0.44 15.69
CA PHE A 12 -2.03 -0.72 15.18
C PHE A 12 -3.54 -0.74 15.53
N GLN A 13 -4.04 0.25 16.26
CA GLN A 13 -5.44 0.31 16.72
C GLN A 13 -6.23 1.56 16.31
N ALA A 14 -5.68 2.48 15.51
CA ALA A 14 -6.41 3.68 15.10
C ALA A 14 -6.56 3.78 13.57
N ASP A 15 -7.73 3.41 13.08
CA ASP A 15 -8.07 3.27 11.65
C ASP A 15 -7.82 4.51 10.76
N ILE A 16 -7.81 5.72 11.32
CA ILE A 16 -7.74 6.95 10.53
C ILE A 16 -6.30 7.35 10.19
N HIS A 17 -5.36 7.19 11.12
CA HIS A 17 -3.95 7.56 10.89
C HIS A 17 -3.21 6.46 10.11
N GLY A 18 -3.59 5.20 10.28
CA GLY A 18 -3.04 4.07 9.55
C GLY A 18 -3.20 4.21 8.03
N ASN A 19 -4.38 4.60 7.56
CA ASN A 19 -4.65 4.76 6.13
C ASN A 19 -3.84 5.89 5.48
N LEU A 20 -3.57 7.00 6.18
CA LEU A 20 -2.75 8.08 5.64
C LEU A 20 -1.29 7.65 5.45
N LEU A 21 -0.71 6.98 6.44
CA LEU A 21 0.67 6.49 6.36
C LEU A 21 0.82 5.44 5.25
N ILE A 22 -0.10 4.48 5.18
CA ILE A 22 -0.11 3.47 4.12
C ILE A 22 -0.29 4.13 2.75
N ARG A 23 -1.18 5.11 2.62
CA ARG A 23 -1.38 5.89 1.40
C ARG A 23 -0.08 6.54 0.93
N GLN A 24 0.62 7.26 1.82
CA GLN A 24 1.88 7.93 1.48
C GLN A 24 2.95 6.94 1.03
N ARG A 25 3.07 5.81 1.72
CA ARG A 25 4.00 4.74 1.36
C ARG A 25 3.65 4.10 0.01
N MET A 26 2.37 3.81 -0.23
CA MET A 26 1.90 3.26 -1.51
C MET A 26 2.07 4.24 -2.67
N GLN A 27 1.95 5.54 -2.46
CA GLN A 27 2.24 6.54 -3.48
C GLN A 27 3.70 6.52 -3.93
N VAL A 28 4.65 6.31 -3.00
CA VAL A 28 6.07 6.12 -3.35
C VAL A 28 6.27 4.82 -4.13
N ILE A 29 5.69 3.72 -3.66
CA ILE A 29 5.78 2.42 -4.34
C ILE A 29 5.19 2.50 -5.75
N ARG A 30 4.05 3.17 -5.91
CA ARG A 30 3.43 3.44 -7.22
C ARG A 30 4.38 4.18 -8.14
N ALA A 31 4.94 5.31 -7.71
CA ALA A 31 5.85 6.12 -8.50
C ALA A 31 7.08 5.32 -8.97
N LEU A 32 7.61 4.44 -8.11
CA LEU A 32 8.72 3.54 -8.44
C LEU A 32 8.32 2.47 -9.46
N LEU A 33 7.14 1.85 -9.33
CA LEU A 33 6.64 0.83 -10.24
C LEU A 33 6.24 1.42 -11.60
N GLU A 34 5.65 2.61 -11.63
CA GLU A 34 5.32 3.34 -12.85
C GLU A 34 6.56 3.98 -13.50
N ARG A 35 7.74 3.91 -12.84
CA ARG A 35 9.01 4.48 -13.31
C ARG A 35 8.88 5.95 -13.66
N GLU A 36 8.24 6.71 -12.77
CA GLU A 36 8.15 8.16 -12.93
C GLU A 36 9.54 8.78 -13.01
N ASP A 37 9.74 9.68 -13.96
CA ASP A 37 10.99 10.41 -14.13
C ASP A 37 11.17 11.45 -13.00
N GLU A 38 12.41 11.61 -12.51
CA GLU A 38 12.83 12.68 -11.61
C GLU A 38 12.02 12.79 -10.29
N ILE A 39 11.78 11.65 -9.63
CA ILE A 39 11.13 11.68 -8.32
C ILE A 39 12.09 12.09 -7.20
N THR A 40 11.58 12.84 -6.23
CA THR A 40 12.27 13.10 -4.96
C THR A 40 11.50 12.42 -3.84
N VAL A 41 12.15 11.54 -3.10
CA VAL A 41 11.55 10.88 -1.93
C VAL A 41 12.23 11.37 -0.66
N VAL A 42 11.45 11.84 0.29
CA VAL A 42 11.91 12.24 1.62
C VAL A 42 11.46 11.17 2.61
N THR A 43 12.38 10.71 3.45
CA THR A 43 12.09 9.71 4.48
C THR A 43 12.94 9.95 5.73
N SER A 44 12.57 9.33 6.84
CA SER A 44 13.39 9.27 8.06
C SER A 44 14.16 7.94 8.10
N ILE A 45 15.15 7.86 8.99
CA ILE A 45 15.92 6.63 9.17
C ILE A 45 15.02 5.46 9.59
N ASP A 46 14.02 5.70 10.41
CA ASP A 46 13.03 4.73 10.89
C ASP A 46 12.24 4.15 9.71
N GLY A 47 11.87 5.00 8.72
CA GLY A 47 11.18 4.54 7.51
C GLY A 47 12.05 3.63 6.63
N CYS A 48 13.39 3.79 6.70
CA CYS A 48 14.33 2.95 5.98
C CYS A 48 14.61 1.60 6.66
N MET A 49 14.30 1.47 7.96
CA MET A 49 14.63 0.27 8.77
C MET A 49 13.60 -0.85 8.67
N ASP A 50 12.50 -0.64 7.95
CA ASP A 50 11.46 -1.66 7.74
C ASP A 50 11.91 -2.75 6.76
N TYR A 51 11.45 -3.98 7.00
CA TYR A 51 11.48 -5.06 6.03
C TYR A 51 10.23 -5.00 5.14
N LEU A 52 10.45 -4.90 3.84
CA LEU A 52 9.42 -4.66 2.83
C LEU A 52 9.33 -5.83 1.84
N ALA A 53 8.17 -5.96 1.18
CA ALA A 53 8.04 -6.86 0.04
C ALA A 53 8.88 -6.32 -1.14
N PRO A 54 9.63 -7.18 -1.89
CA PRO A 54 10.26 -6.76 -3.12
C PRO A 54 9.25 -6.14 -4.11
N LEU A 55 9.69 -5.12 -4.88
CA LEU A 55 8.80 -4.43 -5.83
C LEU A 55 8.14 -5.40 -6.82
N GLU A 56 8.88 -6.41 -7.32
CA GLU A 56 8.32 -7.39 -8.25
C GLU A 56 7.21 -8.25 -7.61
N LYS A 57 7.24 -8.43 -6.29
CA LYS A 57 6.17 -9.13 -5.58
C LYS A 57 4.92 -8.27 -5.47
N ILE A 58 5.10 -6.97 -5.25
CA ILE A 58 4.00 -6.00 -5.21
C ILE A 58 3.39 -5.86 -6.61
N GLU A 59 4.21 -5.72 -7.64
CA GLU A 59 3.81 -5.61 -9.04
C GLU A 59 2.92 -6.79 -9.48
N LYS A 60 3.26 -8.02 -9.08
CA LYS A 60 2.47 -9.21 -9.37
C LYS A 60 1.10 -9.26 -8.66
N GLN A 61 0.89 -8.44 -7.65
CA GLN A 61 -0.38 -8.34 -6.93
C GLN A 61 -1.29 -7.24 -7.51
N LEU A 62 -0.77 -6.38 -8.39
CA LEU A 62 -1.58 -5.32 -9.00
C LEU A 62 -2.71 -5.92 -9.82
N ILE A 63 -3.88 -5.30 -9.73
CA ILE A 63 -5.04 -5.66 -10.53
C ILE A 63 -5.26 -4.57 -11.57
N HIS A 64 -5.23 -4.96 -12.83
CA HIS A 64 -5.47 -4.07 -13.96
C HIS A 64 -6.88 -4.29 -14.50
N PHE A 65 -7.67 -3.23 -14.54
CA PHE A 65 -8.95 -3.22 -15.23
C PHE A 65 -8.80 -2.44 -16.53
N ARG A 66 -9.37 -2.99 -17.58
CA ARG A 66 -9.42 -2.35 -18.90
C ARG A 66 -10.76 -2.65 -19.54
N ASN A 67 -11.30 -1.67 -20.25
CA ASN A 67 -12.52 -1.85 -21.05
C ASN A 67 -12.37 -3.05 -21.99
N ASP A 68 -13.46 -3.76 -22.24
CA ASP A 68 -13.54 -4.96 -23.08
C ASP A 68 -12.74 -6.18 -22.56
N SER A 69 -12.24 -6.15 -21.32
CA SER A 69 -11.61 -7.31 -20.67
C SER A 69 -12.61 -8.11 -19.84
N THR A 70 -12.35 -9.41 -19.69
CA THR A 70 -13.20 -10.29 -18.88
C THR A 70 -12.72 -10.39 -17.46
N LEU A 71 -13.66 -10.55 -16.52
CA LEU A 71 -13.42 -10.54 -15.09
C LEU A 71 -14.08 -11.74 -14.40
N ASP A 72 -13.32 -12.42 -13.54
CA ASP A 72 -13.81 -13.44 -12.62
C ASP A 72 -14.08 -12.79 -11.25
N MET A 73 -15.35 -12.64 -10.89
CA MET A 73 -15.80 -11.92 -9.69
C MET A 73 -15.34 -12.58 -8.39
N ASP A 74 -15.29 -13.92 -8.34
CA ASP A 74 -14.88 -14.64 -7.14
C ASP A 74 -13.37 -14.45 -6.89
N LYS A 75 -12.57 -14.55 -7.96
CA LYS A 75 -11.13 -14.30 -7.89
C LYS A 75 -10.83 -12.85 -7.55
N LEU A 76 -11.55 -11.90 -8.14
CA LEU A 76 -11.39 -10.48 -7.83
C LEU A 76 -11.69 -10.20 -6.36
N THR A 77 -12.82 -10.72 -5.84
CA THR A 77 -13.20 -10.53 -4.44
C THR A 77 -12.12 -11.05 -3.50
N ALA A 78 -11.62 -12.26 -3.75
CA ALA A 78 -10.56 -12.85 -2.95
C ALA A 78 -9.25 -12.04 -3.03
N ALA A 79 -8.90 -11.55 -4.22
CA ALA A 79 -7.71 -10.73 -4.44
C ALA A 79 -7.80 -9.39 -3.70
N LEU A 80 -8.93 -8.67 -3.79
CA LEU A 80 -9.13 -7.39 -3.09
C LEU A 80 -9.05 -7.54 -1.57
N VAL A 81 -9.69 -8.58 -1.01
CA VAL A 81 -9.58 -8.89 0.43
C VAL A 81 -8.13 -9.21 0.81
N HIS A 82 -7.41 -10.00 -0.01
CA HIS A 82 -6.01 -10.30 0.22
C HIS A 82 -5.11 -9.06 0.14
N MET A 83 -5.43 -8.10 -0.71
CA MET A 83 -4.76 -6.80 -0.83
C MET A 83 -5.09 -5.84 0.31
N GLY A 84 -5.95 -6.21 1.25
CA GLY A 84 -6.31 -5.42 2.42
C GLY A 84 -7.52 -4.49 2.22
N TYR A 85 -8.28 -4.65 1.14
CA TYR A 85 -9.52 -3.89 0.95
C TYR A 85 -10.65 -4.44 1.82
N GLU A 86 -11.41 -3.53 2.43
CA GLU A 86 -12.61 -3.85 3.18
C GLU A 86 -13.84 -3.91 2.26
N ARG A 87 -14.62 -5.01 2.35
CA ARG A 87 -15.87 -5.12 1.62
C ARG A 87 -17.00 -4.41 2.38
N VAL A 88 -17.62 -3.44 1.72
CA VAL A 88 -18.71 -2.62 2.28
C VAL A 88 -19.95 -2.63 1.39
N GLY A 89 -21.08 -2.15 1.90
CA GLY A 89 -22.31 -1.98 1.10
C GLY A 89 -22.24 -0.82 0.12
N GLN A 90 -21.57 0.27 0.51
CA GLN A 90 -21.30 1.47 -0.28
C GLN A 90 -19.91 1.98 0.05
N VAL A 91 -19.16 2.36 -0.97
CA VAL A 91 -17.80 2.89 -0.83
C VAL A 91 -17.85 4.36 -0.43
N GLU A 92 -17.18 4.70 0.67
CA GLU A 92 -17.13 6.05 1.23
C GLU A 92 -15.70 6.53 1.51
N MET A 93 -14.77 5.60 1.76
CA MET A 93 -13.39 5.91 2.14
C MET A 93 -12.38 5.07 1.34
N PRO A 94 -11.13 5.57 1.17
CA PRO A 94 -10.04 4.78 0.59
C PRO A 94 -9.83 3.45 1.31
N GLY A 95 -9.50 2.41 0.56
CA GLY A 95 -9.32 1.04 1.06
C GLY A 95 -10.61 0.22 1.11
N GLN A 96 -11.73 0.74 0.60
CA GLN A 96 -13.02 0.06 0.54
C GLN A 96 -13.37 -0.41 -0.87
N PHE A 97 -14.14 -1.49 -0.95
CA PHE A 97 -14.77 -1.92 -2.20
C PHE A 97 -16.20 -2.43 -1.95
N SER A 98 -17.03 -2.34 -2.98
CA SER A 98 -18.42 -2.83 -3.00
C SER A 98 -18.71 -3.55 -4.29
N ILE A 99 -19.47 -4.64 -4.20
CA ILE A 99 -19.95 -5.39 -5.37
C ILE A 99 -21.46 -5.52 -5.27
N ARG A 100 -22.17 -5.02 -6.28
CA ARG A 100 -23.63 -4.99 -6.35
C ARG A 100 -24.08 -5.37 -7.76
N GLY A 101 -24.44 -6.65 -7.95
CA GLY A 101 -24.76 -7.18 -9.28
C GLY A 101 -23.54 -7.05 -10.21
N GLY A 102 -23.71 -6.40 -11.36
CA GLY A 102 -22.64 -6.14 -12.34
C GLY A 102 -21.86 -4.84 -12.07
N ILE A 103 -21.93 -4.24 -10.87
CA ILE A 103 -21.24 -3.01 -10.53
C ILE A 103 -20.21 -3.28 -9.42
N ILE A 104 -18.98 -2.86 -9.67
CA ILE A 104 -17.88 -2.91 -8.72
C ILE A 104 -17.42 -1.49 -8.44
N ASP A 105 -17.50 -1.06 -7.19
CA ASP A 105 -16.94 0.20 -6.72
C ASP A 105 -15.68 -0.08 -5.92
N ILE A 106 -14.57 0.60 -6.21
CA ILE A 106 -13.28 0.42 -5.51
C ILE A 106 -12.69 1.79 -5.24
N TYR A 107 -12.29 2.05 -3.99
CA TYR A 107 -11.58 3.26 -3.62
C TYR A 107 -10.12 2.92 -3.29
N SER A 108 -9.24 3.08 -4.27
CA SER A 108 -7.80 2.89 -4.08
C SER A 108 -7.22 3.91 -3.10
N LEU A 109 -6.23 3.50 -2.30
CA LEU A 109 -5.50 4.41 -1.40
C LEU A 109 -4.70 5.47 -2.15
N THR A 110 -4.28 5.18 -3.38
CA THR A 110 -3.45 6.09 -4.18
C THR A 110 -4.25 7.18 -4.89
N GLU A 111 -5.58 7.05 -4.92
CA GLU A 111 -6.47 7.90 -5.71
C GLU A 111 -7.23 8.93 -4.86
N GLU A 112 -7.68 10.00 -5.51
CA GLU A 112 -8.54 11.02 -4.89
C GLU A 112 -10.02 10.61 -4.93
N ASN A 113 -10.43 9.87 -5.95
CA ASN A 113 -11.80 9.45 -6.17
C ASN A 113 -11.88 7.94 -6.39
N PRO A 114 -12.96 7.29 -5.95
CA PRO A 114 -13.20 5.88 -6.23
C PRO A 114 -13.54 5.65 -7.70
N TRP A 115 -13.37 4.40 -8.13
CA TRP A 115 -13.72 3.93 -9.45
C TRP A 115 -14.94 3.03 -9.42
N ARG A 116 -15.80 3.20 -10.42
CA ARG A 116 -16.95 2.34 -10.71
C ARG A 116 -16.70 1.61 -12.01
N ILE A 117 -16.72 0.30 -11.93
CA ILE A 117 -16.52 -0.64 -13.02
C ILE A 117 -17.85 -1.32 -13.27
N GLU A 118 -18.42 -1.17 -14.45
CA GLU A 118 -19.68 -1.80 -14.85
C GLU A 118 -19.41 -2.97 -15.77
N LEU A 119 -20.10 -4.07 -15.52
CA LEU A 119 -19.97 -5.30 -16.28
C LEU A 119 -21.23 -5.59 -17.10
N TRP A 120 -21.01 -6.09 -18.30
CA TRP A 120 -22.04 -6.76 -19.09
C TRP A 120 -21.70 -8.27 -19.11
N GLY A 121 -22.43 -9.06 -18.29
CA GLY A 121 -22.01 -10.43 -18.01
C GLY A 121 -20.69 -10.45 -17.25
N ASP A 122 -19.65 -11.04 -17.83
CA ASP A 122 -18.30 -11.10 -17.26
C ASP A 122 -17.32 -10.10 -17.93
N GLU A 123 -17.79 -9.30 -18.89
CA GLU A 123 -17.00 -8.33 -19.63
C GLU A 123 -17.14 -6.92 -19.04
N ILE A 124 -16.04 -6.18 -18.95
CA ILE A 124 -16.02 -4.79 -18.47
C ILE A 124 -16.58 -3.89 -19.59
N ASP A 125 -17.74 -3.31 -19.37
CA ASP A 125 -18.43 -2.40 -20.28
C ASP A 125 -17.94 -0.97 -20.14
N SER A 126 -17.73 -0.50 -18.91
CA SER A 126 -17.23 0.85 -18.65
C SER A 126 -16.50 0.97 -17.32
N ILE A 127 -15.54 1.90 -17.29
CA ILE A 127 -14.81 2.31 -16.10
C ILE A 127 -14.96 3.83 -15.95
N ARG A 128 -15.30 4.30 -14.75
CA ARG A 128 -15.40 5.74 -14.47
C ARG A 128 -15.01 6.07 -13.03
N SER A 129 -14.49 7.26 -12.82
CA SER A 129 -14.38 7.82 -11.47
C SER A 129 -15.71 8.40 -11.03
N PHE A 130 -15.94 8.45 -9.71
CA PHE A 130 -17.12 9.06 -9.12
C PHE A 130 -16.80 9.72 -7.79
N ASP A 131 -17.61 10.70 -7.41
CA ASP A 131 -17.51 11.36 -6.11
C ASP A 131 -18.13 10.47 -5.01
N ALA A 132 -17.34 10.14 -3.98
CA ALA A 132 -17.74 9.21 -2.93
C ALA A 132 -18.96 9.69 -2.13
N GLN A 133 -19.14 11.01 -1.94
CA GLN A 133 -20.24 11.57 -1.15
C GLN A 133 -21.55 11.65 -1.94
N SER A 134 -21.48 12.21 -3.15
CA SER A 134 -22.68 12.38 -3.99
C SER A 134 -22.99 11.16 -4.86
N GLN A 135 -22.07 10.21 -4.98
CA GLN A 135 -22.15 9.02 -5.83
C GLN A 135 -22.32 9.34 -7.33
N ARG A 136 -21.99 10.58 -7.74
CA ARG A 136 -22.09 11.01 -9.13
C ARG A 136 -20.81 10.70 -9.89
N SER A 137 -20.96 10.22 -11.11
CA SER A 137 -19.85 10.01 -12.03
C SER A 137 -19.15 11.33 -12.35
N LEU A 138 -17.81 11.28 -12.43
CA LEU A 138 -16.95 12.41 -12.75
C LEU A 138 -16.42 12.28 -14.20
N GLU A 139 -15.60 11.26 -14.46
CA GLU A 139 -14.96 11.06 -15.76
C GLU A 139 -14.94 9.60 -16.16
N ASN A 140 -14.90 9.33 -17.47
CA ASN A 140 -14.71 8.00 -18.01
C ASN A 140 -13.21 7.72 -18.15
N LEU A 141 -12.83 6.46 -17.88
CA LEU A 141 -11.46 5.98 -17.92
C LEU A 141 -11.37 4.77 -18.85
N ASP A 142 -10.24 4.61 -19.54
CA ASP A 142 -10.01 3.45 -20.40
C ASP A 142 -9.46 2.26 -19.62
N ASP A 143 -8.61 2.54 -18.64
CA ASP A 143 -8.02 1.54 -17.75
C ASP A 143 -7.70 2.13 -16.37
N VAL A 144 -7.60 1.27 -15.38
CA VAL A 144 -7.16 1.62 -14.01
C VAL A 144 -6.37 0.48 -13.39
N THR A 145 -5.46 0.82 -12.48
CA THR A 145 -4.63 -0.13 -11.74
C THR A 145 -4.87 -0.02 -10.25
N ILE A 146 -5.25 -1.14 -9.63
CA ILE A 146 -5.47 -1.22 -8.18
C ILE A 146 -4.17 -1.60 -7.49
N TYR A 147 -3.74 -0.78 -6.55
CA TYR A 147 -2.61 -1.01 -5.64
C TYR A 147 -3.09 -1.59 -4.31
N PRO A 148 -2.25 -2.35 -3.58
CA PRO A 148 -2.61 -2.87 -2.27
C PRO A 148 -3.06 -1.77 -1.30
N ALA A 149 -4.10 -2.06 -0.51
CA ALA A 149 -4.62 -1.18 0.55
C ALA A 149 -3.95 -1.44 1.91
N ALA A 150 -3.11 -2.48 2.01
CA ALA A 150 -2.33 -2.79 3.18
C ALA A 150 -0.95 -3.33 2.77
N GLU A 151 0.06 -3.01 3.57
CA GLU A 151 1.35 -3.66 3.41
C GLU A 151 1.26 -5.11 3.90
N GLN A 152 1.68 -6.03 3.05
CA GLN A 152 1.70 -7.46 3.37
C GLN A 152 2.80 -7.74 4.40
N PRO A 153 2.51 -8.48 5.49
CA PRO A 153 3.54 -8.91 6.40
C PRO A 153 4.55 -9.81 5.67
N MET A 154 5.85 -9.54 5.90
CA MET A 154 6.91 -10.35 5.31
C MET A 154 7.35 -11.41 6.32
N GLU A 155 7.18 -12.68 5.95
CA GLU A 155 7.64 -13.81 6.77
C GLU A 155 9.11 -14.16 6.51
N LYS A 156 9.58 -14.02 5.27
CA LYS A 156 10.98 -14.31 4.84
C LYS A 156 11.30 -13.54 3.55
N ASN A 157 12.59 -13.24 3.34
CA ASN A 157 13.12 -12.56 2.15
C ASN A 157 12.58 -11.14 1.94
N GLY A 158 12.41 -10.38 3.00
CA GLY A 158 12.17 -8.94 2.92
C GLY A 158 13.40 -8.20 2.42
N VAL A 159 13.16 -7.02 1.84
CA VAL A 159 14.20 -6.09 1.39
C VAL A 159 14.11 -4.81 2.21
N SER A 160 15.18 -4.03 2.30
CA SER A 160 15.12 -2.70 2.89
C SER A 160 14.50 -1.70 1.90
N PHE A 161 14.02 -0.57 2.39
CA PHE A 161 13.52 0.49 1.51
C PHE A 161 14.60 0.96 0.51
N LEU A 162 15.87 1.00 0.92
CA LEU A 162 16.98 1.41 0.06
C LEU A 162 17.22 0.42 -1.08
N ASP A 163 16.82 -0.84 -0.95
CA ASP A 163 16.95 -1.85 -2.01
C ASP A 163 16.09 -1.53 -3.23
N TYR A 164 15.00 -0.77 -3.06
CA TYR A 164 14.15 -0.32 -4.17
C TYR A 164 14.87 0.60 -5.16
N PHE A 165 15.99 1.19 -4.76
CA PHE A 165 16.76 2.14 -5.55
C PHE A 165 18.04 1.55 -6.15
N LYS A 166 18.33 0.26 -5.94
CA LYS A 166 19.59 -0.37 -6.39
C LYS A 166 19.79 -0.37 -7.90
N GLU A 167 18.69 -0.43 -8.66
CA GLU A 167 18.72 -0.51 -10.12
C GLU A 167 18.43 0.84 -10.81
N THR A 168 18.36 1.94 -10.03
CA THR A 168 18.08 3.28 -10.52
C THR A 168 19.26 4.21 -10.32
N GLU A 169 19.40 5.22 -11.19
CA GLU A 169 20.34 6.33 -10.95
C GLU A 169 19.80 7.22 -9.82
N THR A 170 20.26 6.96 -8.59
CA THR A 170 19.76 7.64 -7.40
C THR A 170 20.84 8.39 -6.66
N LEU A 171 20.54 9.63 -6.27
CA LEU A 171 21.37 10.45 -5.38
C LEU A 171 20.76 10.42 -3.98
N PHE A 172 21.58 10.05 -2.99
CA PHE A 172 21.19 10.08 -1.58
C PHE A 172 21.75 11.32 -0.91
N PHE A 173 20.88 12.10 -0.28
CA PHE A 173 21.24 13.24 0.55
C PHE A 173 20.98 12.86 2.01
N LEU A 174 22.04 12.89 2.82
CA LEU A 174 21.97 12.62 4.25
C LEU A 174 22.07 13.93 4.99
N ASP A 175 21.02 14.29 5.71
CA ASP A 175 20.99 15.47 6.56
C ASP A 175 21.35 15.09 7.99
N GLU A 176 22.24 15.83 8.63
CA GLU A 176 22.69 15.62 10.02
C GLU A 176 23.09 14.16 10.34
N LEU A 177 24.12 13.65 9.67
CA LEU A 177 24.56 12.24 9.76
C LEU A 177 24.68 11.71 11.21
N ASN A 178 25.18 12.53 12.15
CA ASN A 178 25.31 12.11 13.55
C ASN A 178 23.94 11.84 14.19
N HIS A 179 22.93 12.68 13.89
CA HIS A 179 21.56 12.48 14.35
C HIS A 179 20.91 11.25 13.71
N LEU A 180 21.21 10.97 12.44
CA LEU A 180 20.73 9.75 11.79
C LEU A 180 21.28 8.49 12.48
N GLU A 181 22.58 8.47 12.85
CA GLU A 181 23.17 7.35 13.56
C GLU A 181 22.60 7.18 14.97
N GLU A 182 22.39 8.28 15.70
CA GLU A 182 21.79 8.25 17.03
C GLU A 182 20.34 7.73 16.97
N ASN A 183 19.54 8.24 16.05
CA ASN A 183 18.16 7.81 15.85
C ASN A 183 18.08 6.33 15.44
N ALA A 184 18.94 5.88 14.53
CA ALA A 184 18.96 4.46 14.12
C ALA A 184 19.25 3.53 15.31
N LYS A 185 20.19 3.90 16.20
CA LYS A 185 20.47 3.13 17.42
C LYS A 185 19.27 3.13 18.37
N ALA A 186 18.62 4.30 18.57
CA ALA A 186 17.46 4.41 19.44
C ALA A 186 16.30 3.53 18.94
N VAL A 187 16.00 3.55 17.65
CA VAL A 187 14.96 2.69 17.03
C VAL A 187 15.31 1.21 17.21
N GLN A 188 16.57 0.82 17.00
CA GLN A 188 17.02 -0.56 17.19
C GLN A 188 16.87 -1.02 18.65
N GLU A 189 17.24 -0.18 19.61
CA GLU A 189 17.10 -0.47 21.03
C GLU A 189 15.62 -0.61 21.43
N GLU A 190 14.75 0.30 20.96
CA GLU A 190 13.31 0.26 21.22
C GLU A 190 12.68 -1.02 20.63
N PHE A 191 13.07 -1.39 19.42
CA PHE A 191 12.61 -2.61 18.79
C PHE A 191 13.03 -3.85 19.58
N GLN A 192 14.30 -3.94 20.00
CA GLN A 192 14.80 -5.04 20.83
C GLN A 192 14.03 -5.15 22.13
N GLN A 193 13.81 -4.03 22.82
CA GLN A 193 13.06 -4.01 24.08
C GLN A 193 11.59 -4.39 23.89
N SER A 194 10.97 -3.98 22.80
CA SER A 194 9.61 -4.39 22.43
C SER A 194 9.53 -5.92 22.20
N CYS A 195 10.50 -6.49 21.50
CA CYS A 195 10.60 -7.92 21.27
C CYS A 195 10.78 -8.70 22.59
N GLU A 196 11.63 -8.24 23.51
CA GLU A 196 11.83 -8.84 24.81
C GLU A 196 10.55 -8.83 25.66
N ASN A 197 9.88 -7.68 25.73
CA ASN A 197 8.61 -7.54 26.45
C ASN A 197 7.51 -8.46 25.90
N ARG A 198 7.43 -8.66 24.59
CA ARG A 198 6.47 -9.58 23.96
C ARG A 198 6.82 -11.05 24.20
N LYS A 199 8.12 -11.39 24.25
CA LYS A 199 8.58 -12.74 24.67
C LYS A 199 8.17 -13.06 26.09
N GLU A 200 8.38 -12.13 27.02
CA GLU A 200 8.01 -12.32 28.42
C GLU A 200 6.50 -12.51 28.61
N LYS A 201 5.69 -11.85 27.77
CA LYS A 201 4.22 -12.01 27.74
C LYS A 201 3.73 -13.25 26.99
N GLY A 202 4.64 -14.01 26.34
CA GLY A 202 4.27 -15.19 25.56
C GLY A 202 3.55 -14.89 24.25
N GLU A 203 3.60 -13.64 23.77
CA GLU A 203 2.94 -13.18 22.54
C GLU A 203 3.71 -13.55 21.29
N ILE A 204 5.01 -13.87 21.39
CA ILE A 204 5.87 -14.26 20.28
C ILE A 204 6.70 -15.47 20.65
N SER A 205 6.63 -16.55 19.88
CA SER A 205 7.61 -17.62 19.89
C SER A 205 8.63 -17.34 18.77
N LEU A 206 9.82 -16.88 19.13
CA LEU A 206 10.89 -16.71 18.15
C LEU A 206 11.60 -18.04 17.95
N SER A 207 11.19 -18.77 16.92
CA SER A 207 12.01 -19.78 16.27
C SER A 207 12.49 -19.21 14.95
N GLY A 208 13.56 -18.45 14.95
CA GLY A 208 14.16 -17.91 13.73
C GLY A 208 15.18 -16.83 14.01
N ASP A 209 16.36 -17.00 13.49
CA ASP A 209 17.45 -16.01 13.47
C ASP A 209 16.94 -14.73 12.76
N TRP A 210 17.12 -13.59 13.44
CA TRP A 210 16.85 -12.24 12.92
C TRP A 210 18.11 -11.64 12.30
#